data_78e837c4ab50a1ebd82a4b572f26f21e
#
_entry.id   78e837c4ab50a1ebd82a4b572f26f21e
#
_cell.length_a   1.000
_cell.length_b   1.000
_cell.length_c   1.000
_cell.angle_alpha   90.00
_cell.angle_beta   90.00
_cell.angle_gamma   90.00
#
_symmetry.space_group_name_H-M   'P 1'
#
loop_
_entity.id
_entity.type
_entity.pdbx_description
1 polymer ?
#
loop_
_entity_poly.entity_id
_entity_poly.type
_entity_poly.pdbx_seq_one_letter_code
_entity_poly.pdbx_strand_id
1 'polypeptide(L)'
;METIKIVKSNRKTFSLEVKRDGSVILRAPIFASNRQIEEFYNKNKAWLEKHIIENEKRTEESRSYPAFTEDEIKALKVRAKQYIPKRVEYWAEIIGVKYNSVSIRAQKTRCGSCSSKGNLNFNCLLMLTDTEAIDYVVIHELCHIKELNHSKRFWSLVEAYMPNYKEVQKHIKSMESEIFSRLEK
;
A
#
# COMPACT_ATOMS: atom_id res chain seq x y z
N MET A 1 16.45 -21.85 -12.38
CA MET A 1 15.22 -22.39 -11.71
C MET A 1 14.94 -21.51 -10.52
N GLU A 2 13.81 -20.81 -10.54
CA GLU A 2 13.41 -19.97 -9.41
C GLU A 2 13.08 -20.85 -8.22
N THR A 3 13.72 -20.57 -7.10
CA THR A 3 13.51 -21.35 -5.87
C THR A 3 12.22 -20.84 -5.20
N ILE A 4 11.13 -21.58 -5.36
CA ILE A 4 9.86 -21.28 -4.71
C ILE A 4 9.93 -21.75 -3.27
N LYS A 5 9.78 -20.83 -2.33
CA LYS A 5 9.70 -21.15 -0.91
C LYS A 5 8.28 -21.57 -0.54
N ILE A 6 8.09 -22.82 -0.16
CA ILE A 6 6.79 -23.32 0.33
C ILE A 6 6.72 -23.12 1.85
N VAL A 7 5.66 -22.43 2.31
CA VAL A 7 5.39 -22.17 3.72
C VAL A 7 4.03 -22.75 4.10
N LYS A 8 4.01 -23.78 4.93
CA LYS A 8 2.79 -24.35 5.50
C LYS A 8 2.45 -23.68 6.83
N SER A 9 1.18 -23.33 7.04
CA SER A 9 0.71 -22.69 8.27
C SER A 9 -0.77 -23.02 8.54
N ASN A 10 -1.29 -22.64 9.72
CA ASN A 10 -2.68 -22.87 10.09
C ASN A 10 -3.61 -21.88 9.35
N ARG A 11 -3.73 -22.05 8.04
CA ARG A 11 -4.57 -21.26 7.13
C ARG A 11 -5.51 -22.17 6.35
N LYS A 12 -6.61 -21.62 5.84
CA LYS A 12 -7.62 -22.37 5.07
C LYS A 12 -7.41 -22.27 3.56
N THR A 13 -6.60 -21.34 3.08
CA THR A 13 -6.45 -21.03 1.66
C THR A 13 -5.00 -21.06 1.20
N PHE A 14 -4.78 -21.35 -0.08
CA PHE A 14 -3.48 -21.17 -0.72
C PHE A 14 -3.27 -19.72 -1.14
N SER A 15 -2.03 -19.26 -1.23
CA SER A 15 -1.67 -18.01 -1.90
C SER A 15 -0.27 -18.08 -2.49
N LEU A 16 -0.07 -17.37 -3.60
CA LEU A 16 1.23 -17.05 -4.18
C LEU A 16 1.56 -15.59 -3.91
N GLU A 17 2.81 -15.32 -3.64
CA GLU A 17 3.35 -13.99 -3.39
C GLU A 17 4.70 -13.88 -4.11
N VAL A 18 4.84 -12.88 -4.99
CA VAL A 18 6.14 -12.49 -5.56
C VAL A 18 6.63 -11.31 -4.74
N LYS A 19 7.76 -11.49 -4.05
CA LYS A 19 8.39 -10.43 -3.28
C LYS A 19 9.17 -9.47 -4.18
N ARG A 20 9.49 -8.30 -3.65
CA ARG A 20 10.29 -7.29 -4.36
C ARG A 20 11.69 -7.77 -4.74
N ASP A 21 12.29 -8.65 -3.95
CA ASP A 21 13.58 -9.27 -4.22
C ASP A 21 13.52 -10.37 -5.31
N GLY A 22 12.35 -10.56 -5.94
CA GLY A 22 12.11 -11.60 -6.94
C GLY A 22 11.80 -12.98 -6.33
N SER A 23 11.94 -13.16 -5.01
CA SER A 23 11.65 -14.44 -4.37
C SER A 23 10.15 -14.75 -4.39
N VAL A 24 9.81 -16.01 -4.65
CA VAL A 24 8.43 -16.50 -4.71
C VAL A 24 8.10 -17.29 -3.45
N ILE A 25 6.98 -16.94 -2.80
CA ILE A 25 6.47 -17.69 -1.65
C ILE A 25 5.10 -18.28 -1.99
N LEU A 26 4.99 -19.61 -1.90
CA LEU A 26 3.72 -20.32 -1.92
C LEU A 26 3.32 -20.64 -0.48
N ARG A 27 2.23 -20.06 0.00
CA ARG A 27 1.68 -20.38 1.32
C ARG A 27 0.55 -21.36 1.19
N ALA A 28 0.59 -22.44 1.96
CA ALA A 28 -0.39 -23.53 1.93
C ALA A 28 -0.93 -23.84 3.34
N PRO A 29 -2.15 -24.43 3.42
CA PRO A 29 -2.62 -25.05 4.67
C PRO A 29 -1.66 -26.10 5.19
N ILE A 30 -1.58 -26.27 6.51
CA ILE A 30 -0.63 -27.22 7.14
C ILE A 30 -0.85 -28.65 6.68
N PHE A 31 -2.12 -29.02 6.42
CA PHE A 31 -2.50 -30.36 5.98
C PHE A 31 -2.53 -30.53 4.44
N ALA A 32 -2.11 -29.51 3.68
CA ALA A 32 -2.09 -29.60 2.24
C ALA A 32 -1.09 -30.67 1.77
N SER A 33 -1.55 -31.58 0.89
CA SER A 33 -0.70 -32.57 0.24
C SER A 33 0.19 -31.91 -0.81
N ASN A 34 1.29 -32.59 -1.16
CA ASN A 34 2.18 -32.11 -2.23
C ASN A 34 1.45 -32.00 -3.57
N ARG A 35 0.55 -32.93 -3.87
CA ARG A 35 -0.29 -32.89 -5.07
C ARG A 35 -1.18 -31.63 -5.14
N GLN A 36 -1.82 -31.25 -4.03
CA GLN A 36 -2.64 -30.03 -3.96
C GLN A 36 -1.78 -28.76 -4.14
N ILE A 37 -0.57 -28.75 -3.61
CA ILE A 37 0.38 -27.63 -3.77
C ILE A 37 0.78 -27.51 -5.24
N GLU A 38 1.09 -28.62 -5.90
CA GLU A 38 1.48 -28.68 -7.30
C GLU A 38 0.33 -28.27 -8.23
N GLU A 39 -0.88 -28.77 -7.99
CA GLU A 39 -2.08 -28.39 -8.73
C GLU A 39 -2.36 -26.89 -8.61
N PHE A 40 -2.23 -26.33 -7.39
CA PHE A 40 -2.39 -24.89 -7.16
C PHE A 40 -1.32 -24.08 -7.89
N TYR A 41 -0.06 -24.50 -7.84
CA TYR A 41 1.04 -23.87 -8.54
C TYR A 41 0.80 -23.86 -10.06
N ASN A 42 0.50 -25.02 -10.63
CA ASN A 42 0.28 -25.17 -12.08
C ASN A 42 -0.89 -24.32 -12.57
N LYS A 43 -1.97 -24.26 -11.80
CA LYS A 43 -3.14 -23.41 -12.11
C LYS A 43 -2.79 -21.91 -12.13
N ASN A 44 -1.80 -21.48 -11.35
CA ASN A 44 -1.42 -20.07 -11.20
C ASN A 44 -0.08 -19.72 -11.88
N LYS A 45 0.48 -20.65 -12.67
CA LYS A 45 1.81 -20.47 -13.30
C LYS A 45 1.87 -19.25 -14.21
N ALA A 46 0.88 -19.06 -15.08
CA ALA A 46 0.81 -17.91 -15.98
C ALA A 46 0.69 -16.57 -15.21
N TRP A 47 -0.07 -16.56 -14.11
CA TRP A 47 -0.15 -15.40 -13.22
C TRP A 47 1.22 -15.10 -12.61
N LEU A 48 1.92 -16.14 -12.15
CA LEU A 48 3.23 -16.02 -11.53
C LEU A 48 4.27 -15.44 -12.49
N GLU A 49 4.39 -16.01 -13.69
CA GLU A 49 5.30 -15.56 -14.74
C GLU A 49 5.09 -14.08 -15.09
N LYS A 50 3.82 -13.70 -15.28
CA LYS A 50 3.47 -12.30 -15.52
C LYS A 50 3.95 -11.36 -14.39
N HIS A 51 3.71 -11.76 -13.13
CA HIS A 51 4.07 -10.91 -11.98
C HIS A 51 5.57 -10.88 -11.71
N ILE A 52 6.31 -11.92 -12.06
CA ILE A 52 7.78 -11.91 -12.02
C ILE A 52 8.32 -10.90 -13.02
N ILE A 53 7.86 -10.94 -14.29
CA ILE A 53 8.29 -9.98 -15.32
C ILE A 53 7.93 -8.54 -14.92
N GLU A 54 6.73 -8.32 -14.39
CA GLU A 54 6.32 -7.01 -13.89
C GLU A 54 7.19 -6.53 -12.73
N ASN A 55 7.57 -7.44 -11.82
CA ASN A 55 8.44 -7.13 -10.68
C ASN A 55 9.87 -6.83 -11.11
N GLU A 56 10.41 -7.57 -12.07
CA GLU A 56 11.73 -7.31 -12.65
C GLU A 56 11.79 -5.94 -13.32
N LYS A 57 10.79 -5.59 -14.15
CA LYS A 57 10.69 -4.26 -14.76
C LYS A 57 10.66 -3.15 -13.71
N ARG A 58 9.83 -3.30 -12.67
CA ARG A 58 9.76 -2.32 -11.57
C ARG A 58 11.09 -2.20 -10.82
N THR A 59 11.79 -3.31 -10.63
CA THR A 59 13.09 -3.32 -9.96
C THR A 59 14.15 -2.62 -10.82
N GLU A 60 14.15 -2.85 -12.12
CA GLU A 60 15.05 -2.18 -13.07
C GLU A 60 14.78 -0.68 -13.11
N GLU A 61 13.52 -0.27 -13.29
CA GLU A 61 13.11 1.13 -13.24
C GLU A 61 13.50 1.79 -11.91
N SER A 62 13.29 1.09 -10.80
CA SER A 62 13.63 1.61 -9.47
C SER A 62 15.13 1.78 -9.24
N ARG A 63 15.98 0.99 -9.92
CA ARG A 63 17.44 1.12 -9.84
C ARG A 63 17.94 2.40 -10.51
N SER A 64 17.21 2.95 -11.46
CA SER A 64 17.55 4.19 -12.16
C SER A 64 17.40 5.44 -11.31
N TYR A 65 16.57 5.39 -10.24
CA TYR A 65 16.35 6.52 -9.35
C TYR A 65 17.34 6.53 -8.18
N PRO A 66 17.96 7.67 -7.85
CA PRO A 66 18.82 7.78 -6.67
C PRO A 66 18.00 7.62 -5.39
N ALA A 67 18.62 7.08 -4.34
CA ALA A 67 18.03 7.06 -3.01
C ALA A 67 17.74 8.48 -2.51
N PHE A 68 16.72 8.64 -1.69
CA PHE A 68 16.52 9.91 -1.00
C PHE A 68 17.62 10.15 0.02
N THR A 69 18.17 11.35 0.03
CA THR A 69 19.07 11.82 1.07
C THR A 69 18.29 12.07 2.38
N GLU A 70 19.00 12.10 3.50
CA GLU A 70 18.39 12.42 4.79
C GLU A 70 17.77 13.83 4.80
N ASP A 71 18.40 14.78 4.11
CA ASP A 71 17.92 16.16 4.03
C ASP A 71 16.64 16.26 3.17
N GLU A 72 16.54 15.52 2.06
CA GLU A 72 15.31 15.43 1.27
C GLU A 72 14.16 14.85 2.11
N ILE A 73 14.40 13.76 2.84
CA ILE A 73 13.39 13.17 3.73
C ILE A 73 13.00 14.14 4.84
N LYS A 74 13.95 14.89 5.41
CA LYS A 74 13.69 15.90 6.43
C LYS A 74 12.83 17.04 5.89
N ALA A 75 13.15 17.52 4.69
CA ALA A 75 12.38 18.56 4.00
C ALA A 75 10.95 18.10 3.70
N LEU A 76 10.78 16.85 3.19
CA LEU A 76 9.46 16.27 2.96
C LEU A 76 8.65 16.14 4.24
N LYS A 77 9.26 15.71 5.36
CA LYS A 77 8.59 15.64 6.66
C LYS A 77 8.13 17.02 7.16
N VAL A 78 8.93 18.06 6.96
CA VAL A 78 8.55 19.44 7.35
C VAL A 78 7.34 19.89 6.53
N ARG A 79 7.38 19.76 5.20
CA ARG A 79 6.27 20.10 4.31
C ARG A 79 4.99 19.31 4.67
N ALA A 80 5.12 18.01 4.86
CA ALA A 80 4.01 17.14 5.20
C ALA A 80 3.36 17.52 6.54
N LYS A 81 4.15 17.86 7.56
CA LYS A 81 3.63 18.33 8.86
C LYS A 81 2.85 19.64 8.76
N GLN A 82 3.16 20.49 7.79
CA GLN A 82 2.46 21.76 7.57
C GLN A 82 1.18 21.60 6.73
N TYR A 83 1.18 20.65 5.79
CA TYR A 83 0.13 20.50 4.79
C TYR A 83 -0.91 19.44 5.16
N ILE A 84 -0.47 18.22 5.45
CA ILE A 84 -1.39 17.08 5.64
C ILE A 84 -2.38 17.28 6.79
N PRO A 85 -1.98 17.81 7.99
CA PRO A 85 -2.94 18.04 9.07
C PRO A 85 -4.10 18.97 8.67
N LYS A 86 -3.85 19.99 7.85
CA LYS A 86 -4.89 20.89 7.33
C LYS A 86 -5.87 20.17 6.43
N ARG A 87 -5.37 19.24 5.58
CA ARG A 87 -6.25 18.40 4.73
C ARG A 87 -7.05 17.41 5.57
N VAL A 88 -6.45 16.86 6.62
CA VAL A 88 -7.15 15.97 7.57
C VAL A 88 -8.27 16.72 8.28
N GLU A 89 -8.02 17.91 8.81
CA GLU A 89 -9.04 18.74 9.46
C GLU A 89 -10.20 19.06 8.53
N TYR A 90 -9.89 19.53 7.31
CA TYR A 90 -10.89 19.84 6.27
C TYR A 90 -11.78 18.63 5.95
N TRP A 91 -11.18 17.48 5.65
CA TRP A 91 -11.95 16.30 5.30
C TRP A 91 -12.65 15.64 6.50
N ALA A 92 -12.07 15.73 7.70
CA ALA A 92 -12.72 15.24 8.92
C ALA A 92 -14.04 15.98 9.22
N GLU A 93 -14.06 17.29 8.98
CA GLU A 93 -15.28 18.10 9.10
C GLU A 93 -16.34 17.69 8.07
N ILE A 94 -15.96 17.55 6.79
CA ILE A 94 -16.87 17.13 5.71
C ILE A 94 -17.42 15.72 5.95
N ILE A 95 -16.57 14.78 6.37
CA ILE A 95 -16.95 13.37 6.61
C ILE A 95 -17.75 13.24 7.92
N GLY A 96 -17.64 14.21 8.83
CA GLY A 96 -18.28 14.19 10.13
C GLY A 96 -17.66 13.15 11.07
N VAL A 97 -16.33 13.11 11.17
CA VAL A 97 -15.57 12.20 12.04
C VAL A 97 -14.60 12.95 12.93
N LYS A 98 -14.31 12.38 14.10
CA LYS A 98 -13.28 12.87 15.02
C LYS A 98 -12.11 11.89 15.02
N TYR A 99 -10.92 12.40 14.81
CA TYR A 99 -9.66 11.62 14.91
C TYR A 99 -8.94 11.99 16.23
N ASN A 100 -8.03 11.13 16.67
CA ASN A 100 -7.30 11.35 17.93
C ASN A 100 -5.98 12.12 17.69
N SER A 101 -5.19 11.70 16.71
CA SER A 101 -3.90 12.33 16.41
C SER A 101 -3.49 12.11 14.97
N VAL A 102 -2.61 13.01 14.47
CA VAL A 102 -1.96 12.89 13.16
C VAL A 102 -0.46 12.80 13.35
N SER A 103 0.15 11.78 12.75
CA SER A 103 1.62 11.59 12.73
C SER A 103 2.13 11.53 11.30
N ILE A 104 3.30 12.12 11.07
CA ILE A 104 4.00 12.08 9.78
C ILE A 104 5.26 11.22 9.91
N ARG A 105 5.39 10.22 9.03
CA ARG A 105 6.52 9.28 9.03
C ARG A 105 7.06 9.10 7.62
N ALA A 106 8.30 8.64 7.49
CA ALA A 106 8.80 8.05 6.25
C ALA A 106 8.65 6.53 6.36
N GLN A 107 7.80 5.92 5.54
CA GLN A 107 7.49 4.49 5.58
C GLN A 107 7.72 3.86 4.21
N LYS A 108 8.24 2.62 4.21
CA LYS A 108 8.60 1.89 2.98
C LYS A 108 7.44 1.20 2.27
N THR A 109 6.25 1.10 2.89
CA THR A 109 5.23 0.15 2.44
C THR A 109 3.81 0.69 2.36
N ARG A 110 3.54 1.92 2.84
CA ARG A 110 2.18 2.45 2.86
C ARG A 110 2.14 3.97 2.84
N CYS A 111 1.10 4.53 2.23
CA CYS A 111 0.85 5.97 2.19
C CYS A 111 0.24 6.50 3.48
N GLY A 112 -0.61 5.71 4.14
CA GLY A 112 -1.28 6.05 5.38
C GLY A 112 -1.63 4.84 6.23
N SER A 113 -2.15 5.08 7.41
CA SER A 113 -2.81 4.08 8.27
C SER A 113 -3.66 4.74 9.34
N CYS A 114 -4.80 4.12 9.66
CA CYS A 114 -5.67 4.48 10.76
C CYS A 114 -5.69 3.35 11.80
N SER A 115 -5.52 3.67 13.08
CA SER A 115 -5.71 2.71 14.16
C SER A 115 -7.17 2.68 14.63
N SER A 116 -7.57 1.61 15.33
CA SER A 116 -8.90 1.50 15.95
C SER A 116 -9.20 2.61 16.98
N LYS A 117 -8.17 3.34 17.44
CA LYS A 117 -8.30 4.49 18.35
C LYS A 117 -8.36 5.82 17.59
N GLY A 118 -8.46 5.82 16.25
CA GLY A 118 -8.48 7.04 15.44
C GLY A 118 -7.14 7.78 15.36
N ASN A 119 -6.00 7.11 15.60
CA ASN A 119 -4.69 7.69 15.33
C ASN A 119 -4.35 7.50 13.86
N LEU A 120 -4.10 8.60 13.17
CA LEU A 120 -3.77 8.66 11.77
C LEU A 120 -2.27 8.80 11.58
N ASN A 121 -1.70 8.02 10.67
CA ASN A 121 -0.32 8.18 10.24
C ASN A 121 -0.29 8.39 8.74
N PHE A 122 0.51 9.35 8.28
CA PHE A 122 0.69 9.62 6.86
C PHE A 122 2.17 9.59 6.49
N ASN A 123 2.45 9.14 5.28
CA ASN A 123 3.79 9.12 4.75
C ASN A 123 4.17 10.50 4.21
N CYS A 124 5.33 11.02 4.60
CA CYS A 124 5.81 12.29 4.08
C CYS A 124 6.06 12.27 2.56
N LEU A 125 6.23 11.09 1.96
CA LEU A 125 6.40 10.91 0.52
C LEU A 125 5.15 11.29 -0.29
N LEU A 126 3.98 11.43 0.34
CA LEU A 126 2.79 12.00 -0.26
C LEU A 126 3.02 13.42 -0.79
N MET A 127 4.03 14.14 -0.25
CA MET A 127 4.41 15.45 -0.77
C MET A 127 5.05 15.43 -2.17
N LEU A 128 5.28 14.26 -2.72
CA LEU A 128 5.75 14.04 -4.10
C LEU A 128 4.60 13.76 -5.07
N THR A 129 3.37 13.66 -4.56
CA THR A 129 2.16 13.45 -5.34
C THR A 129 1.36 14.75 -5.46
N ASP A 130 0.31 14.73 -6.26
CA ASP A 130 -0.64 15.84 -6.38
C ASP A 130 -1.60 15.92 -5.18
N THR A 131 -2.35 17.03 -5.11
CA THR A 131 -3.31 17.26 -4.02
C THR A 131 -4.43 16.25 -4.01
N GLU A 132 -4.87 15.76 -5.17
CA GLU A 132 -5.96 14.79 -5.28
C GLU A 132 -5.54 13.44 -4.69
N ALA A 133 -4.31 13.01 -4.96
CA ALA A 133 -3.73 11.80 -4.35
C ALA A 133 -3.61 11.92 -2.84
N ILE A 134 -3.19 13.08 -2.32
CA ILE A 134 -3.12 13.35 -0.87
C ILE A 134 -4.52 13.26 -0.26
N ASP A 135 -5.49 13.91 -0.89
CA ASP A 135 -6.89 13.92 -0.42
C ASP A 135 -7.49 12.52 -0.41
N TYR A 136 -7.22 11.72 -1.44
CA TYR A 136 -7.65 10.34 -1.46
C TYR A 136 -7.13 9.55 -0.24
N VAL A 137 -5.83 9.66 0.06
CA VAL A 137 -5.26 8.95 1.20
C VAL A 137 -5.85 9.48 2.52
N VAL A 138 -6.06 10.79 2.64
CA VAL A 138 -6.70 11.39 3.83
C VAL A 138 -8.14 10.89 4.00
N ILE A 139 -8.96 10.93 2.94
CA ILE A 139 -10.34 10.41 2.95
C ILE A 139 -10.35 8.94 3.31
N HIS A 140 -9.47 8.13 2.71
CA HIS A 140 -9.34 6.71 2.96
C HIS A 140 -9.09 6.42 4.45
N GLU A 141 -8.12 7.10 5.05
CA GLU A 141 -7.79 6.89 6.47
C GLU A 141 -8.89 7.41 7.41
N LEU A 142 -9.56 8.51 7.06
CA LEU A 142 -10.70 9.01 7.83
C LEU A 142 -11.92 8.09 7.73
N CYS A 143 -12.16 7.47 6.58
CA CYS A 143 -13.23 6.47 6.42
C CYS A 143 -13.03 5.24 7.30
N HIS A 144 -11.78 4.89 7.62
CA HIS A 144 -11.48 3.80 8.56
C HIS A 144 -11.95 4.07 9.99
N ILE A 145 -12.20 5.31 10.37
CA ILE A 145 -12.80 5.64 11.67
C ILE A 145 -14.25 5.12 11.76
N LYS A 146 -14.97 5.09 10.62
CA LYS A 146 -16.35 4.57 10.53
C LYS A 146 -16.39 3.07 10.18
N GLU A 147 -15.50 2.61 9.31
CA GLU A 147 -15.47 1.23 8.79
C GLU A 147 -14.02 0.71 8.79
N LEU A 148 -13.66 -0.12 9.75
CA LEU A 148 -12.29 -0.62 9.93
C LEU A 148 -11.80 -1.53 8.80
N ASN A 149 -12.72 -2.19 8.09
CA ASN A 149 -12.40 -3.14 7.02
C ASN A 149 -12.76 -2.56 5.66
N HIS A 150 -12.01 -2.91 4.62
CA HIS A 150 -12.29 -2.54 3.22
C HIS A 150 -13.51 -3.30 2.65
N SER A 151 -14.64 -3.27 3.37
CA SER A 151 -15.92 -3.85 2.96
C SER A 151 -16.58 -3.03 1.84
N LYS A 152 -17.71 -3.51 1.30
CA LYS A 152 -18.51 -2.72 0.37
C LYS A 152 -18.95 -1.38 0.98
N ARG A 153 -19.29 -1.36 2.28
CA ARG A 153 -19.67 -0.14 3.00
C ARG A 153 -18.52 0.86 3.06
N PHE A 154 -17.29 0.39 3.31
CA PHE A 154 -16.11 1.24 3.29
C PHE A 154 -15.94 1.92 1.93
N TRP A 155 -15.95 1.12 0.85
CA TRP A 155 -15.76 1.67 -0.50
C TRP A 155 -16.89 2.59 -0.92
N SER A 156 -18.15 2.31 -0.55
CA SER A 156 -19.26 3.25 -0.78
C SER A 156 -19.08 4.56 -0.02
N LEU A 157 -18.48 4.52 1.17
CA LEU A 157 -18.19 5.72 1.94
C LEU A 157 -17.08 6.54 1.26
N VAL A 158 -16.00 5.92 0.79
CA VAL A 158 -14.94 6.60 0.04
C VAL A 158 -15.49 7.22 -1.24
N GLU A 159 -16.31 6.47 -2.01
CA GLU A 159 -16.91 6.91 -3.26
C GLU A 159 -17.84 8.12 -3.08
N ALA A 160 -18.52 8.22 -1.94
CA ALA A 160 -19.38 9.36 -1.62
C ALA A 160 -18.63 10.69 -1.52
N TYR A 161 -17.36 10.67 -1.08
CA TYR A 161 -16.52 11.87 -0.93
C TYR A 161 -15.53 12.05 -2.09
N MET A 162 -15.21 10.97 -2.81
CA MET A 162 -14.34 10.99 -3.98
C MET A 162 -14.86 9.99 -5.03
N PRO A 163 -15.78 10.41 -5.92
CA PRO A 163 -16.40 9.51 -6.91
C PRO A 163 -15.39 8.84 -7.86
N ASN A 164 -14.30 9.52 -8.19
CA ASN A 164 -13.23 9.04 -9.06
C ASN A 164 -12.11 8.29 -8.30
N TYR A 165 -12.34 7.86 -7.05
CA TYR A 165 -11.30 7.27 -6.20
C TYR A 165 -10.56 6.09 -6.84
N LYS A 166 -11.19 5.34 -7.74
CA LYS A 166 -10.55 4.18 -8.41
C LYS A 166 -9.43 4.60 -9.34
N GLU A 167 -9.61 5.73 -10.02
CA GLU A 167 -8.61 6.31 -10.93
C GLU A 167 -7.44 6.85 -10.12
N VAL A 168 -7.74 7.61 -9.07
CA VAL A 168 -6.73 8.16 -8.15
C VAL A 168 -5.95 7.03 -7.45
N GLN A 169 -6.63 5.97 -7.00
CA GLN A 169 -5.99 4.79 -6.42
C GLN A 169 -5.03 4.12 -7.40
N LYS A 170 -5.43 3.98 -8.67
CA LYS A 170 -4.57 3.42 -9.72
C LYS A 170 -3.35 4.31 -9.98
N HIS A 171 -3.53 5.62 -10.00
CA HIS A 171 -2.46 6.59 -10.14
C HIS A 171 -1.46 6.49 -8.99
N ILE A 172 -1.92 6.50 -7.74
CA ILE A 172 -1.06 6.33 -6.55
C ILE A 172 -0.27 5.02 -6.64
N LYS A 173 -0.92 3.90 -6.98
CA LYS A 173 -0.24 2.60 -7.10
C LYS A 173 0.87 2.59 -8.15
N SER A 174 0.72 3.34 -9.24
CA SER A 174 1.77 3.46 -10.24
C SER A 174 2.99 4.23 -9.71
N MET A 175 2.78 5.23 -8.87
CA MET A 175 3.84 6.04 -8.27
C MET A 175 4.48 5.39 -7.04
N GLU A 176 3.71 4.63 -6.26
CA GLU A 176 4.20 3.99 -5.02
C GLU A 176 5.45 3.14 -5.25
N SER A 177 5.49 2.40 -6.35
CA SER A 177 6.62 1.53 -6.66
C SER A 177 7.92 2.32 -6.81
N GLU A 178 7.88 3.43 -7.55
CA GLU A 178 9.02 4.31 -7.76
C GLU A 178 9.43 5.02 -6.46
N ILE A 179 8.45 5.67 -5.80
CA ILE A 179 8.71 6.51 -4.63
C ILE A 179 9.24 5.67 -3.45
N PHE A 180 8.63 4.52 -3.18
CA PHE A 180 9.05 3.69 -2.04
C PHE A 180 10.39 2.98 -2.28
N SER A 181 10.71 2.63 -3.52
CA SER A 181 12.00 2.01 -3.84
C SER A 181 13.20 2.92 -3.53
N ARG A 182 13.00 4.23 -3.60
CA ARG A 182 14.03 5.23 -3.26
C ARG A 182 14.32 5.35 -1.76
N LEU A 183 13.44 4.82 -0.89
CA LEU A 183 13.68 4.73 0.56
C LEU A 183 14.45 3.47 0.97
N GLU A 184 14.57 2.49 0.10
CA GLU A 184 15.12 1.17 0.45
C GLU A 184 16.65 1.09 0.20
N LYS A 185 17.20 2.06 -0.47
CA LYS A 185 18.64 2.19 -0.74
C LYS A 185 19.32 2.93 0.40
#